data_6fc65e8bcc297c8b1279dba2a8b6c7af
#
_entry.id   6fc65e8bcc297c8b1279dba2a8b6c7af
#
_cell.length_a   1.000
_cell.length_b   1.000
_cell.length_c   1.000
_cell.angle_alpha   90.00
_cell.angle_beta   90.00
_cell.angle_gamma   90.00
#
_symmetry.space_group_name_H-M   'P 1'
#
loop_
_entity.id
_entity.type
_entity.pdbx_description
1 polymer ?
#
loop_
_entity_poly.entity_id
_entity_poly.type
_entity_poly.pdbx_seq_one_letter_code
_entity_poly.pdbx_strand_id
1 'polypeptide(L)'
;MGINLKVNGVTRSIDAEPDTPLLYVLRNDLELNGAKYGCGMTQCGACTVLVNGAVRRSCVTPVGSIEGNDVTTLEGLGTLDKPHPLQQAFIDEQAAQCGYCASGMIMTAADLLIRNPQPREAEIKAALADNLCRCGTHNRIIRAVLRDRKSTRLNSSHIPLSRMPSSA
;
A
#
# COMPACT_ATOMS: atom_id res chain seq x y z
N MET A 1 -8.32 5.21 -26.03
CA MET A 1 -9.55 5.06 -25.22
C MET A 1 -9.16 5.28 -23.78
N GLY A 2 -9.78 6.25 -23.08
CA GLY A 2 -9.41 6.54 -21.69
C GLY A 2 -9.87 5.42 -20.76
N ILE A 3 -8.94 4.88 -19.97
CA ILE A 3 -9.22 3.92 -18.89
C ILE A 3 -9.61 4.70 -17.64
N ASN A 4 -10.73 4.36 -17.02
CA ASN A 4 -11.20 5.05 -15.83
C ASN A 4 -10.75 4.30 -14.56
N LEU A 5 -9.92 4.96 -13.76
CA LEU A 5 -9.45 4.46 -12.48
C LEU A 5 -9.92 5.36 -11.34
N LYS A 6 -10.33 4.75 -10.23
CA LYS A 6 -10.50 5.48 -8.98
C LYS A 6 -9.23 5.34 -8.15
N VAL A 7 -8.44 6.41 -8.04
CA VAL A 7 -7.18 6.42 -7.32
C VAL A 7 -7.26 7.38 -6.14
N ASN A 8 -7.02 6.87 -4.94
CA ASN A 8 -7.10 7.62 -3.68
C ASN A 8 -8.43 8.39 -3.53
N GLY A 9 -9.54 7.73 -3.91
CA GLY A 9 -10.88 8.29 -3.83
C GLY A 9 -11.29 9.21 -4.98
N VAL A 10 -10.37 9.52 -5.92
CA VAL A 10 -10.63 10.41 -7.07
C VAL A 10 -10.67 9.59 -8.35
N THR A 11 -11.75 9.70 -9.11
CA THR A 11 -11.85 9.09 -10.45
C THR A 11 -11.05 9.90 -11.45
N ARG A 12 -10.19 9.21 -12.21
CA ARG A 12 -9.33 9.80 -13.24
C ARG A 12 -9.45 9.01 -14.53
N SER A 13 -9.51 9.71 -15.66
CA SER A 13 -9.42 9.12 -16.99
C SER A 13 -7.95 9.13 -17.42
N ILE A 14 -7.42 7.98 -17.75
CA ILE A 14 -6.02 7.76 -18.09
C ILE A 14 -5.93 7.39 -19.56
N ASP A 15 -5.08 8.06 -20.31
CA ASP A 15 -4.77 7.72 -21.70
C ASP A 15 -3.55 6.81 -21.74
N ALA A 16 -3.78 5.53 -21.54
CA ALA A 16 -2.75 4.49 -21.57
C ALA A 16 -3.26 3.23 -22.27
N GLU A 17 -2.34 2.46 -22.82
CA GLU A 17 -2.67 1.15 -23.34
C GLU A 17 -3.10 0.20 -22.21
N PRO A 18 -4.09 -0.69 -22.43
CA PRO A 18 -4.64 -1.55 -21.39
C PRO A 18 -3.61 -2.47 -20.70
N ASP A 19 -2.56 -2.86 -21.39
CA ASP A 19 -1.47 -3.71 -20.88
C ASP A 19 -0.38 -2.92 -20.15
N THR A 20 -0.44 -1.58 -20.15
CA THR A 20 0.50 -0.74 -19.41
C THR A 20 0.48 -1.10 -17.92
N PRO A 21 1.67 -1.37 -17.30
CA PRO A 21 1.72 -1.62 -15.88
C PRO A 21 1.21 -0.44 -15.05
N LEU A 22 0.32 -0.72 -14.11
CA LEU A 22 -0.25 0.28 -13.21
C LEU A 22 0.82 1.19 -12.55
N LEU A 23 1.99 0.63 -12.26
CA LEU A 23 3.09 1.40 -11.66
C LEU A 23 3.48 2.62 -12.50
N TYR A 24 3.54 2.47 -13.81
CA TYR A 24 3.91 3.58 -14.71
C TYR A 24 2.81 4.64 -14.75
N VAL A 25 1.56 4.23 -14.84
CA VAL A 25 0.41 5.13 -14.77
C VAL A 25 0.42 5.93 -13.46
N LEU A 26 0.61 5.28 -12.32
CA LEU A 26 0.66 5.96 -11.02
C LEU A 26 1.79 7.00 -10.97
N ARG A 27 2.97 6.67 -11.51
CA ARG A 27 4.15 7.52 -11.38
C ARG A 27 4.24 8.61 -12.45
N ASN A 28 3.90 8.28 -13.69
CA ASN A 28 4.13 9.18 -14.83
C ASN A 28 2.90 10.06 -15.11
N ASP A 29 1.70 9.44 -15.12
CA ASP A 29 0.48 10.17 -15.47
C ASP A 29 -0.17 10.82 -14.25
N LEU A 30 -0.07 10.19 -13.08
CA LEU A 30 -0.69 10.68 -11.83
C LEU A 30 0.30 11.31 -10.85
N GLU A 31 1.60 11.28 -11.13
CA GLU A 31 2.69 11.83 -10.31
C GLU A 31 2.73 11.29 -8.86
N LEU A 32 2.16 10.08 -8.64
CA LEU A 32 2.14 9.42 -7.35
C LEU A 32 3.40 8.56 -7.19
N ASN A 33 4.34 9.05 -6.40
CA ASN A 33 5.69 8.49 -6.28
C ASN A 33 5.88 7.51 -5.12
N GLY A 34 4.86 7.21 -4.34
CA GLY A 34 4.91 6.24 -3.23
C GLY A 34 5.26 4.84 -3.70
N ALA A 35 4.54 4.30 -4.69
CA ALA A 35 4.92 3.03 -5.32
C ALA A 35 6.20 3.20 -6.14
N LYS A 36 7.16 2.25 -5.99
CA LYS A 36 8.48 2.35 -6.61
C LYS A 36 8.81 1.13 -7.48
N TYR A 37 9.52 1.36 -8.57
CA TYR A 37 10.06 0.27 -9.39
C TYR A 37 11.26 -0.36 -8.67
N GLY A 38 11.28 -1.68 -8.56
CA GLY A 38 12.41 -2.44 -8.02
C GLY A 38 12.76 -3.61 -8.93
N CYS A 39 12.19 -4.80 -8.67
CA CYS A 39 12.50 -6.00 -9.45
C CYS A 39 11.71 -6.12 -10.76
N GLY A 40 10.54 -5.51 -10.91
CA GLY A 40 9.65 -5.66 -12.06
C GLY A 40 8.97 -7.04 -12.18
N MET A 41 9.12 -7.91 -11.18
CA MET A 41 8.70 -9.32 -11.24
C MET A 41 8.09 -9.82 -9.92
N THR A 42 7.39 -8.97 -9.19
CA THR A 42 6.63 -9.24 -7.95
C THR A 42 7.44 -9.56 -6.69
N GLN A 43 8.76 -9.73 -6.76
CA GLN A 43 9.60 -10.29 -5.68
C GLN A 43 9.98 -9.29 -4.57
N CYS A 44 10.13 -7.99 -4.89
CA CYS A 44 10.70 -7.04 -3.93
C CYS A 44 9.67 -6.26 -3.12
N GLY A 45 8.43 -6.19 -3.57
CA GLY A 45 7.36 -5.48 -2.89
C GLY A 45 7.40 -3.94 -2.92
N ALA A 46 8.40 -3.30 -3.54
CA ALA A 46 8.52 -1.84 -3.55
C ALA A 46 7.37 -1.13 -4.28
N CYS A 47 6.71 -1.82 -5.21
CA CYS A 47 5.60 -1.32 -6.02
C CYS A 47 4.20 -1.62 -5.44
N THR A 48 4.11 -2.07 -4.20
CA THR A 48 2.83 -2.49 -3.59
C THR A 48 1.86 -1.33 -3.47
N VAL A 49 0.63 -1.57 -3.91
CA VAL A 49 -0.55 -0.73 -3.71
C VAL A 49 -1.71 -1.61 -3.22
N LEU A 50 -2.82 -1.02 -2.80
CA LEU A 50 -4.06 -1.76 -2.55
C LEU A 50 -5.00 -1.56 -3.73
N VAL A 51 -5.61 -2.64 -4.19
CA VAL A 51 -6.72 -2.62 -5.14
C VAL A 51 -7.92 -3.24 -4.44
N ASN A 52 -8.97 -2.46 -4.26
CA ASN A 52 -10.13 -2.85 -3.45
C ASN A 52 -9.73 -3.34 -2.04
N GLY A 53 -8.76 -2.69 -1.42
CA GLY A 53 -8.26 -3.03 -0.08
C GLY A 53 -7.28 -4.20 -0.01
N ALA A 54 -6.99 -4.89 -1.11
CA ALA A 54 -6.07 -6.04 -1.16
C ALA A 54 -4.74 -5.68 -1.84
N VAL A 55 -3.64 -6.24 -1.33
CA VAL A 55 -2.29 -6.06 -1.90
C VAL A 55 -2.23 -6.45 -3.38
N ARG A 56 -1.65 -5.55 -4.20
CA ARG A 56 -1.29 -5.78 -5.59
C ARG A 56 0.10 -5.27 -5.89
N ARG A 57 0.83 -5.98 -6.74
CA ARG A 57 2.15 -5.57 -7.24
C ARG A 57 1.97 -4.77 -8.53
N SER A 58 1.95 -3.44 -8.44
CA SER A 58 1.62 -2.56 -9.56
C SER A 58 2.58 -2.67 -10.77
N CYS A 59 3.80 -3.17 -10.58
CA CYS A 59 4.78 -3.34 -11.66
C CYS A 59 4.39 -4.41 -12.70
N VAL A 60 3.48 -5.32 -12.36
CA VAL A 60 3.02 -6.41 -13.26
C VAL A 60 1.49 -6.42 -13.42
N THR A 61 0.79 -5.47 -12.83
CA THR A 61 -0.67 -5.37 -12.93
C THR A 61 -1.01 -4.49 -14.14
N PRO A 62 -1.61 -5.04 -15.23
CA PRO A 62 -2.06 -4.25 -16.36
C PRO A 62 -3.17 -3.29 -15.93
N VAL A 63 -3.10 -2.05 -16.37
CA VAL A 63 -4.06 -1.01 -15.95
C VAL A 63 -5.49 -1.34 -16.40
N GLY A 64 -5.66 -1.92 -17.58
CA GLY A 64 -6.96 -2.33 -18.09
C GLY A 64 -7.62 -3.44 -17.26
N SER A 65 -6.84 -4.28 -16.55
CA SER A 65 -7.37 -5.35 -15.71
C SER A 65 -8.02 -4.86 -14.41
N ILE A 66 -7.82 -3.58 -14.08
CA ILE A 66 -8.34 -2.98 -12.85
C ILE A 66 -9.23 -1.76 -13.10
N GLU A 67 -9.71 -1.59 -14.34
CA GLU A 67 -10.67 -0.53 -14.66
C GLU A 67 -11.89 -0.61 -13.74
N GLY A 68 -12.34 0.54 -13.23
CA GLY A 68 -13.46 0.64 -12.30
C GLY A 68 -13.15 0.22 -10.85
N ASN A 69 -11.95 -0.30 -10.56
CA ASN A 69 -11.56 -0.65 -9.19
C ASN A 69 -11.01 0.57 -8.42
N ASP A 70 -11.03 0.45 -7.09
CA ASP A 70 -10.47 1.47 -6.17
C ASP A 70 -9.01 1.15 -5.87
N VAL A 71 -8.11 2.04 -6.28
CA VAL A 71 -6.67 1.92 -6.05
C VAL A 71 -6.28 2.87 -4.92
N THR A 72 -5.66 2.33 -3.87
CA THR A 72 -5.09 3.13 -2.79
C THR A 72 -3.57 3.03 -2.82
N THR A 73 -2.89 4.16 -2.91
CA THR A 73 -1.43 4.27 -2.82
C THR A 73 -1.01 4.76 -1.42
N LEU A 74 0.30 4.85 -1.17
CA LEU A 74 0.82 5.39 0.10
C LEU A 74 0.25 6.78 0.40
N GLU A 75 0.12 7.62 -0.62
CA GLU A 75 -0.41 8.98 -0.53
C GLU A 75 -1.90 9.01 -0.16
N GLY A 76 -2.61 7.93 -0.46
CA GLY A 76 -4.03 7.78 -0.12
C GLY A 76 -4.30 7.27 1.29
N LEU A 77 -3.28 6.76 2.01
CA LEU A 77 -3.44 6.33 3.40
C LEU A 77 -3.52 7.52 4.37
N GLY A 78 -2.70 8.53 4.15
CA GLY A 78 -2.67 9.73 5.00
C GLY A 78 -1.79 10.82 4.40
N THR A 79 -1.92 12.04 4.91
CA THR A 79 -1.18 13.23 4.48
C THR A 79 -0.03 13.54 5.45
N LEU A 80 0.84 14.50 5.08
CA LEU A 80 1.91 14.99 5.97
C LEU A 80 1.34 15.60 7.25
N ASP A 81 0.23 16.34 7.16
CA ASP A 81 -0.41 16.97 8.32
C ASP A 81 -1.25 15.99 9.14
N LYS A 82 -1.72 14.92 8.52
CA LYS A 82 -2.53 13.88 9.16
C LYS A 82 -2.08 12.49 8.67
N PRO A 83 -0.93 12.02 9.14
CA PRO A 83 -0.42 10.71 8.75
C PRO A 83 -1.35 9.59 9.25
N HIS A 84 -1.43 8.53 8.47
CA HIS A 84 -2.07 7.30 8.94
C HIS A 84 -1.29 6.76 10.17
N PRO A 85 -1.94 6.15 11.18
CA PRO A 85 -1.27 5.63 12.37
C PRO A 85 -0.07 4.73 12.05
N LEU A 86 -0.16 3.92 11.01
CA LEU A 86 0.94 3.09 10.54
C LEU A 86 2.12 3.91 10.00
N GLN A 87 1.84 5.00 9.25
CA GLN A 87 2.89 5.93 8.80
C GLN A 87 3.57 6.59 10.00
N GLN A 88 2.79 7.04 10.98
CA GLN A 88 3.32 7.62 12.21
C GLN A 88 4.16 6.60 12.99
N ALA A 89 3.72 5.36 13.11
CA ALA A 89 4.48 4.29 13.76
C ALA A 89 5.83 4.03 13.08
N PHE A 90 5.89 4.11 11.73
CA PHE A 90 7.15 4.01 10.99
C PHE A 90 8.11 5.17 11.29
N ILE A 91 7.59 6.37 11.47
CA ILE A 91 8.39 7.55 11.89
C ILE A 91 8.91 7.35 13.31
N ASP A 92 8.04 7.04 14.26
CA ASP A 92 8.36 6.88 15.68
C ASP A 92 9.38 5.77 15.92
N GLU A 93 9.28 4.65 15.21
CA GLU A 93 10.21 3.53 15.31
C GLU A 93 11.46 3.70 14.43
N GLN A 94 11.56 4.83 13.70
CA GLN A 94 12.64 5.06 12.72
C GLN A 94 12.80 3.84 11.78
N ALA A 95 11.70 3.31 11.27
CA ALA A 95 11.64 2.06 10.54
C ALA A 95 12.21 2.15 9.11
N ALA A 96 12.58 3.32 8.64
CA ALA A 96 13.20 3.54 7.35
C ALA A 96 14.65 4.05 7.51
N GLN A 97 15.53 3.65 6.58
CA GLN A 97 16.87 4.24 6.40
C GLN A 97 16.90 4.98 5.06
N CYS A 98 17.03 4.30 3.92
CA CYS A 98 16.95 4.96 2.62
C CYS A 98 15.50 5.26 2.19
N GLY A 99 14.51 4.64 2.81
CA GLY A 99 13.08 4.85 2.55
C GLY A 99 12.53 4.13 1.31
N TYR A 100 13.37 3.53 0.45
CA TYR A 100 12.92 2.97 -0.83
C TYR A 100 11.85 1.88 -0.69
N CYS A 101 12.02 0.96 0.28
CA CYS A 101 11.06 -0.12 0.55
C CYS A 101 9.90 0.31 1.45
N ALA A 102 9.98 1.47 2.12
CA ALA A 102 9.06 1.85 3.18
C ALA A 102 7.61 1.91 2.70
N SER A 103 7.34 2.48 1.51
CA SER A 103 6.00 2.53 0.95
C SER A 103 5.40 1.14 0.76
N GLY A 104 6.13 0.23 0.13
CA GLY A 104 5.67 -1.14 -0.08
C GLY A 104 5.44 -1.91 1.22
N MET A 105 6.31 -1.71 2.21
CA MET A 105 6.16 -2.30 3.56
C MET A 105 4.92 -1.77 4.27
N ILE A 106 4.67 -0.46 4.21
CA ILE A 106 3.47 0.17 4.81
C ILE A 106 2.20 -0.34 4.13
N MET A 107 2.16 -0.40 2.79
CA MET A 107 0.99 -0.88 2.07
C MET A 107 0.69 -2.36 2.36
N THR A 108 1.73 -3.20 2.44
CA THR A 108 1.57 -4.62 2.81
C THR A 108 1.11 -4.78 4.26
N ALA A 109 1.65 -3.98 5.18
CA ALA A 109 1.23 -4.00 6.58
C ALA A 109 -0.20 -3.46 6.75
N ALA A 110 -0.61 -2.47 5.97
CA ALA A 110 -1.98 -1.95 5.99
C ALA A 110 -3.00 -3.03 5.60
N ASP A 111 -2.75 -3.79 4.52
CA ASP A 111 -3.59 -4.93 4.14
C ASP A 111 -3.65 -6.01 5.25
N LEU A 112 -2.51 -6.32 5.87
CA LEU A 112 -2.48 -7.25 7.00
C LEU A 112 -3.37 -6.76 8.15
N LEU A 113 -3.27 -5.48 8.54
CA LEU A 113 -4.03 -4.91 9.65
C LEU A 113 -5.53 -4.78 9.34
N ILE A 114 -5.91 -4.61 8.07
CA ILE A 114 -7.32 -4.68 7.64
C ILE A 114 -7.88 -6.09 7.87
N ARG A 115 -7.14 -7.12 7.47
CA ARG A 115 -7.58 -8.52 7.59
C ARG A 115 -7.43 -9.08 9.01
N ASN A 116 -6.41 -8.65 9.72
CA ASN A 116 -6.11 -9.05 11.09
C ASN A 116 -5.62 -7.83 11.90
N PRO A 117 -6.52 -7.16 12.65
CA PRO A 117 -6.16 -5.96 13.42
C PRO A 117 -5.18 -6.21 14.57
N GLN A 118 -4.95 -7.48 14.93
CA GLN A 118 -4.07 -7.85 16.05
C GLN A 118 -3.07 -8.94 15.64
N PRO A 119 -2.24 -8.72 14.62
CA PRO A 119 -1.32 -9.74 14.17
C PRO A 119 -0.24 -10.00 15.24
N ARG A 120 0.15 -11.26 15.36
CA ARG A 120 1.36 -11.66 16.11
C ARG A 120 2.60 -11.37 15.26
N GLU A 121 3.75 -11.27 15.90
CA GLU A 121 5.02 -11.01 15.22
C GLU A 121 5.29 -11.99 14.06
N ALA A 122 4.98 -13.27 14.25
CA ALA A 122 5.14 -14.28 13.21
C ALA A 122 4.26 -14.02 11.97
N GLU A 123 3.03 -13.52 12.17
CA GLU A 123 2.12 -13.19 11.08
C GLU A 123 2.59 -11.93 10.33
N ILE A 124 3.17 -10.95 11.06
CA ILE A 124 3.78 -9.76 10.44
C ILE A 124 5.00 -10.17 9.59
N LYS A 125 5.86 -11.04 10.12
CA LYS A 125 7.03 -11.57 9.38
C LYS A 125 6.59 -12.32 8.12
N ALA A 126 5.58 -13.15 8.21
CA ALA A 126 5.03 -13.88 7.07
C ALA A 126 4.44 -12.94 6.01
N ALA A 127 3.66 -11.94 6.42
CA ALA A 127 3.07 -10.97 5.49
C ALA A 127 4.13 -10.13 4.76
N LEU A 128 5.22 -9.79 5.43
CA LEU A 128 6.32 -8.98 4.89
C LEU A 128 7.43 -9.80 4.21
N ALA A 129 7.30 -11.12 4.11
CA ALA A 129 8.35 -11.99 3.56
C ALA A 129 8.73 -11.64 2.12
N ASP A 130 7.77 -11.19 1.31
CA ASP A 130 7.97 -10.77 -0.08
C ASP A 130 8.27 -9.26 -0.22
N ASN A 131 8.72 -8.62 0.85
CA ASN A 131 9.14 -7.23 0.84
C ASN A 131 10.63 -7.12 1.21
N LEU A 132 11.46 -6.71 0.26
CA LEU A 132 12.91 -6.64 0.46
C LEU A 132 13.33 -5.27 1.01
N CYS A 133 14.17 -5.29 2.06
CA CYS A 133 14.85 -4.11 2.56
C CYS A 133 16.36 -4.32 2.53
N ARG A 134 17.08 -3.58 1.68
CA ARG A 134 18.54 -3.67 1.58
C ARG A 134 19.27 -3.10 2.79
N CYS A 135 18.63 -2.16 3.50
CA CYS A 135 19.19 -1.51 4.69
C CYS A 135 19.06 -2.36 5.97
N GLY A 136 18.29 -3.44 5.94
CA GLY A 136 18.13 -4.34 7.10
C GLY A 136 17.26 -3.79 8.22
N THR A 137 16.32 -2.87 7.95
CA THR A 137 15.47 -2.26 8.98
C THR A 137 14.27 -3.12 9.41
N HIS A 138 14.21 -4.40 9.03
CA HIS A 138 13.07 -5.29 9.27
C HIS A 138 12.61 -5.33 10.74
N ASN A 139 13.53 -5.37 11.72
CA ASN A 139 13.15 -5.40 13.13
C ASN A 139 12.43 -4.11 13.57
N ARG A 140 12.80 -2.96 13.02
CA ARG A 140 12.11 -1.69 13.29
C ARG A 140 10.75 -1.63 12.61
N ILE A 141 10.66 -2.15 11.37
CA ILE A 141 9.40 -2.28 10.63
C ILE A 141 8.41 -3.16 11.40
N ILE A 142 8.84 -4.32 11.88
CA ILE A 142 8.00 -5.20 12.70
C ILE A 142 7.50 -4.49 13.97
N ARG A 143 8.39 -3.76 14.67
CA ARG A 143 7.99 -2.97 15.83
C ARG A 143 6.97 -1.89 15.49
N ALA A 144 7.13 -1.20 14.36
CA ALA A 144 6.18 -0.20 13.89
C ALA A 144 4.79 -0.82 13.66
N VAL A 145 4.69 -1.96 13.01
CA VAL A 145 3.42 -2.66 12.80
C VAL A 145 2.82 -3.13 14.14
N LEU A 146 3.63 -3.65 15.05
CA LEU A 146 3.18 -4.04 16.40
C LEU A 146 2.70 -2.84 17.23
N ARG A 147 3.27 -1.67 17.02
CA ARG A 147 2.88 -0.42 17.68
C ARG A 147 1.53 0.06 17.16
N ASP A 148 1.31 0.08 15.86
CA ASP A 148 0.04 0.47 15.26
C ASP A 148 -1.10 -0.48 15.65
N ARG A 149 -0.85 -1.78 15.75
CA ARG A 149 -1.79 -2.76 16.31
C ARG A 149 -2.41 -2.31 17.64
N LYS A 150 -1.64 -1.62 18.49
CA LYS A 150 -2.11 -1.11 19.78
C LYS A 150 -2.97 0.15 19.60
N SER A 151 -2.65 0.99 18.62
CA SER A 151 -3.36 2.24 18.32
C SER A 151 -4.72 1.98 17.69
N THR A 152 -4.83 0.96 16.85
CA THR A 152 -6.09 0.56 16.18
C THR A 152 -7.15 0.10 17.20
N ARG A 153 -6.74 -0.34 18.38
CA ARG A 153 -7.67 -0.65 19.49
C ARG A 153 -8.45 0.58 20.00
N LEU A 154 -7.87 1.77 19.84
CA LEU A 154 -8.44 3.02 20.37
C LEU A 154 -9.23 3.81 19.31
N ASN A 155 -9.13 3.41 18.02
CA ASN A 155 -9.68 4.19 16.92
C ASN A 155 -10.12 3.30 15.75
N SER A 156 -11.24 2.59 15.92
CA SER A 156 -11.84 1.77 14.85
C SER A 156 -12.44 2.59 13.68
N SER A 157 -12.18 3.89 13.59
CA SER A 157 -12.80 4.82 12.64
C SER A 157 -11.85 5.34 11.54
N HIS A 158 -10.61 4.84 11.42
CA HIS A 158 -9.61 5.46 10.56
C HIS A 158 -9.34 4.80 9.20
N ILE A 159 -9.99 3.70 8.88
CA ILE A 159 -10.03 3.20 7.51
C ILE A 159 -11.45 3.45 7.01
N PRO A 160 -11.66 4.31 6.01
CA PRO A 160 -12.95 4.32 5.34
C PRO A 160 -13.09 2.96 4.65
N LEU A 161 -13.80 2.06 5.29
CA LEU A 161 -14.35 0.87 4.67
C LEU A 161 -15.29 1.36 3.57
N SER A 162 -14.77 1.57 2.37
CA SER A 162 -15.63 1.63 1.21
C SER A 162 -16.28 0.25 1.13
N ARG A 163 -17.57 0.25 1.37
CA ARG A 163 -18.51 -0.86 1.50
C ARG A 163 -18.12 -2.03 0.62
N MET A 164 -17.86 -3.20 1.23
CA MET A 164 -17.98 -4.46 0.52
C MET A 164 -19.37 -4.52 -0.12
N PRO A 165 -19.48 -4.88 -1.41
CA PRO A 165 -20.77 -5.20 -1.97
C PRO A 165 -21.31 -6.39 -1.19
N SER A 166 -22.48 -6.22 -0.57
CA SER A 166 -23.22 -7.32 0.03
C SER A 166 -23.61 -8.26 -1.10
N SER A 167 -23.07 -9.46 -1.07
CA SER A 167 -23.53 -10.56 -1.90
C SER A 167 -24.96 -10.88 -1.50
N ALA A 168 -25.91 -10.58 -2.38
CA ALA A 168 -27.21 -11.22 -2.45
C ALA A 168 -27.13 -12.39 -3.39
#